data_7e083013bc38695e954ad214688808b5
#
_entry.id   7e083013bc38695e954ad214688808b5
#
_cell.length_a   1.000
_cell.length_b   1.000
_cell.length_c   1.000
_cell.angle_alpha   90.00
_cell.angle_beta   90.00
_cell.angle_gamma   90.00
#
_symmetry.space_group_name_H-M   'P 1'
#
loop_
_entity.id
_entity.type
_entity.pdbx_description
1 polymer ?
#
loop_
_entity_poly.entity_id
_entity_poly.type
_entity_poly.pdbx_seq_one_letter_code
_entity_poly.pdbx_strand_id
1 'polypeptide(L)'
;MGSMIGPSRTLPAPMILTVVGLGAFVTALDQTVVVTALPSLMLDLKISLTQLDRASWIITAYLLGYTAAMPVIGRLADVYGYTRVYQVSLVVFVIGTSLVAVSQSLEWMVAARVIQAVGGGATVPIGLAIAGSALPRKQWGLALGIVAGAAEAGSMLGPAYGGAIIELANWRWIFWLNVPQSAVLFLALFWLPNQPNRQ
;
A
#
# COMPACT_ATOMS: atom_id res chain seq x y z
N MET A 1 44.02 6.09 12.90
CA MET A 1 43.39 5.58 11.67
C MET A 1 41.93 6.04 11.70
N GLY A 2 41.66 7.22 11.16
CA GLY A 2 40.30 7.79 11.11
C GLY A 2 39.48 7.12 10.02
N SER A 3 38.35 6.51 10.40
CA SER A 3 37.37 6.01 9.45
C SER A 3 36.70 7.21 8.76
N MET A 4 36.96 7.41 7.47
CA MET A 4 36.21 8.32 6.64
C MET A 4 34.78 7.75 6.47
N ILE A 5 33.88 8.14 7.38
CA ILE A 5 32.45 7.98 7.16
C ILE A 5 32.08 9.07 6.14
N GLY A 6 31.92 8.66 4.88
CA GLY A 6 31.42 9.53 3.84
C GLY A 6 30.06 10.14 4.25
N PRO A 7 29.69 11.34 3.77
CA PRO A 7 28.46 11.99 4.13
C PRO A 7 27.28 11.08 3.79
N SER A 8 26.59 10.58 4.81
CA SER A 8 25.32 9.88 4.65
C SER A 8 24.36 10.85 3.95
N ARG A 9 23.99 10.56 2.69
CA ARG A 9 22.94 11.30 1.98
C ARG A 9 21.63 11.09 2.73
N THR A 10 21.40 11.89 3.75
CA THR A 10 20.10 11.96 4.41
C THR A 10 19.18 12.79 3.53
N LEU A 11 18.13 12.17 3.00
CA LEU A 11 17.10 12.93 2.31
C LEU A 11 16.48 13.94 3.27
N PRO A 12 16.07 15.12 2.77
CA PRO A 12 15.38 16.10 3.61
C PRO A 12 14.08 15.51 4.14
N ALA A 13 13.78 15.80 5.39
CA ALA A 13 12.59 15.33 6.10
C ALA A 13 11.27 15.44 5.29
N PRO A 14 10.99 16.54 4.56
CA PRO A 14 9.79 16.62 3.74
C PRO A 14 9.72 15.56 2.64
N MET A 15 10.83 15.17 2.04
CA MET A 15 10.83 14.14 0.99
C MET A 15 10.50 12.75 1.57
N ILE A 16 11.01 12.42 2.76
CA ILE A 16 10.66 11.18 3.45
C ILE A 16 9.16 11.14 3.75
N LEU A 17 8.63 12.23 4.30
CA LEU A 17 7.20 12.34 4.62
C LEU A 17 6.31 12.25 3.38
N THR A 18 6.75 12.83 2.26
CA THR A 18 6.03 12.75 0.98
C THR A 18 5.97 11.30 0.48
N VAL A 19 7.10 10.59 0.46
CA VAL A 19 7.14 9.19 -0.03
C VAL A 19 6.28 8.28 0.85
N VAL A 20 6.40 8.42 2.17
CA VAL A 20 5.62 7.61 3.12
C VAL A 20 4.14 7.95 3.08
N GLY A 21 3.81 9.25 3.01
CA GLY A 21 2.42 9.72 2.90
C GLY A 21 1.76 9.27 1.59
N LEU A 22 2.47 9.35 0.46
CA LEU A 22 1.97 8.84 -0.82
C LEU A 22 1.74 7.32 -0.78
N GLY A 23 2.62 6.56 -0.12
CA GLY A 23 2.41 5.12 0.05
C GLY A 23 1.15 4.82 0.86
N ALA A 24 0.94 5.52 1.97
CA ALA A 24 -0.27 5.40 2.78
C ALA A 24 -1.54 5.81 2.01
N PHE A 25 -1.46 6.89 1.23
CA PHE A 25 -2.55 7.36 0.38
C PHE A 25 -2.95 6.31 -0.68
N VAL A 26 -1.99 5.79 -1.44
CA VAL A 26 -2.24 4.81 -2.52
C VAL A 26 -2.86 3.54 -1.98
N THR A 27 -2.34 3.00 -0.87
CA THR A 27 -2.89 1.78 -0.28
C THR A 27 -4.27 1.97 0.34
N ALA A 28 -4.54 3.12 0.95
CA ALA A 28 -5.86 3.45 1.49
C ALA A 28 -6.90 3.70 0.37
N LEU A 29 -6.49 4.32 -0.72
CA LEU A 29 -7.31 4.50 -1.91
C LEU A 29 -7.66 3.14 -2.52
N ASP A 30 -6.68 2.24 -2.70
CA ASP A 30 -6.92 0.87 -3.21
C ASP A 30 -7.87 0.06 -2.31
N GLN A 31 -7.82 0.28 -1.01
CA GLN A 31 -8.67 -0.41 -0.04
C GLN A 31 -10.15 -0.05 -0.22
N THR A 32 -10.46 1.20 -0.50
CA THR A 32 -11.84 1.72 -0.54
C THR A 32 -12.44 1.77 -1.93
N VAL A 33 -11.62 1.89 -2.99
CA VAL A 33 -12.07 1.92 -4.38
C VAL A 33 -12.88 0.69 -4.79
N VAL A 34 -12.58 -0.47 -4.21
CA VAL A 34 -13.22 -1.75 -4.54
C VAL A 34 -14.71 -1.77 -4.15
N VAL A 35 -15.09 -1.02 -3.12
CA VAL A 35 -16.50 -0.91 -2.71
C VAL A 35 -17.36 -0.37 -3.86
N THR A 36 -16.88 0.68 -4.54
CA THR A 36 -17.57 1.27 -5.70
C THR A 36 -17.48 0.37 -6.94
N ALA A 37 -16.38 -0.38 -7.07
CA ALA A 37 -16.19 -1.29 -8.20
C ALA A 37 -16.98 -2.61 -8.07
N LEU A 38 -17.47 -2.96 -6.88
CA LEU A 38 -18.09 -4.26 -6.61
C LEU A 38 -19.24 -4.61 -7.57
N PRO A 39 -20.19 -3.72 -7.91
CA PRO A 39 -21.25 -4.04 -8.88
C PRO A 39 -20.69 -4.39 -10.27
N SER A 40 -19.73 -3.61 -10.77
CA SER A 40 -19.09 -3.84 -12.08
C SER A 40 -18.28 -5.15 -12.08
N LEU A 41 -17.60 -5.48 -10.97
CA LEU A 41 -16.90 -6.73 -10.76
C LEU A 41 -17.86 -7.94 -10.82
N MET A 42 -19.00 -7.83 -10.12
CA MET A 42 -19.99 -8.90 -10.09
C MET A 42 -20.58 -9.17 -11.48
N LEU A 43 -20.86 -8.11 -12.23
CA LEU A 43 -21.38 -8.24 -13.60
C LEU A 43 -20.36 -8.92 -14.53
N ASP A 44 -19.10 -8.49 -14.51
CA ASP A 44 -18.06 -9.01 -15.39
C ASP A 44 -17.68 -10.45 -15.04
N LEU A 45 -17.61 -10.80 -13.76
CA LEU A 45 -17.35 -12.16 -13.27
C LEU A 45 -18.59 -13.06 -13.26
N LYS A 46 -19.73 -12.57 -13.77
CA LYS A 46 -21.02 -13.30 -13.83
C LYS A 46 -21.50 -13.81 -12.47
N ILE A 47 -21.26 -13.04 -11.41
CA ILE A 47 -21.70 -13.34 -10.05
C ILE A 47 -23.13 -12.83 -9.89
N SER A 48 -24.07 -13.73 -9.52
CA SER A 48 -25.44 -13.34 -9.27
C SER A 48 -25.58 -12.40 -8.06
N LEU A 49 -26.54 -11.51 -8.08
CA LEU A 49 -26.88 -10.64 -6.94
C LEU A 49 -27.30 -11.45 -5.69
N THR A 50 -27.77 -12.68 -5.88
CA THR A 50 -28.07 -13.60 -4.76
C THR A 50 -26.80 -14.13 -4.08
N GLN A 51 -25.60 -13.90 -4.62
CA GLN A 51 -24.30 -14.32 -4.10
C GLN A 51 -23.48 -13.12 -3.60
N LEU A 52 -24.15 -12.05 -3.17
CA LEU A 52 -23.50 -10.85 -2.65
C LEU A 52 -22.62 -11.14 -1.42
N ASP A 53 -23.03 -12.09 -0.58
CA ASP A 53 -22.27 -12.62 0.55
C ASP A 53 -20.90 -13.16 0.12
N ARG A 54 -20.87 -13.94 -0.98
CA ARG A 54 -19.60 -14.44 -1.56
C ARG A 54 -18.78 -13.34 -2.18
N ALA A 55 -19.40 -12.40 -2.89
CA ALA A 55 -18.71 -11.27 -3.52
C ALA A 55 -18.07 -10.34 -2.47
N SER A 56 -18.67 -10.20 -1.29
CA SER A 56 -18.12 -9.40 -0.18
C SER A 56 -16.75 -9.90 0.31
N TRP A 57 -16.40 -11.17 0.04
CA TRP A 57 -15.08 -11.71 0.35
C TRP A 57 -13.95 -11.02 -0.40
N ILE A 58 -14.21 -10.37 -1.55
CA ILE A 58 -13.22 -9.55 -2.25
C ILE A 58 -12.70 -8.43 -1.34
N ILE A 59 -13.58 -7.84 -0.53
CA ILE A 59 -13.24 -6.78 0.42
C ILE A 59 -12.73 -7.39 1.73
N THR A 60 -13.47 -8.35 2.29
CA THR A 60 -13.19 -8.95 3.61
C THR A 60 -11.83 -9.66 3.63
N ALA A 61 -11.49 -10.43 2.60
CA ALA A 61 -10.21 -11.14 2.52
C ALA A 61 -9.02 -10.15 2.46
N TYR A 62 -9.20 -9.03 1.77
CA TYR A 62 -8.18 -7.97 1.77
C TYR A 62 -8.02 -7.37 3.17
N LEU A 63 -9.09 -6.99 3.84
CA LEU A 63 -9.03 -6.39 5.17
C LEU A 63 -8.41 -7.34 6.20
N LEU A 64 -8.78 -8.61 6.17
CA LEU A 64 -8.20 -9.64 7.04
C LEU A 64 -6.70 -9.84 6.74
N GLY A 65 -6.35 -10.01 5.47
CA GLY A 65 -4.95 -10.17 5.06
C GLY A 65 -4.10 -8.96 5.42
N TYR A 66 -4.61 -7.75 5.19
CA TYR A 66 -3.98 -6.49 5.53
C TYR A 66 -3.70 -6.38 7.05
N THR A 67 -4.73 -6.62 7.87
CA THR A 67 -4.61 -6.53 9.33
C THR A 67 -3.70 -7.61 9.89
N ALA A 68 -3.81 -8.85 9.39
CA ALA A 68 -2.98 -9.97 9.84
C ALA A 68 -1.50 -9.80 9.43
N ALA A 69 -1.24 -9.17 8.29
CA ALA A 69 0.12 -8.93 7.81
C ALA A 69 0.88 -7.88 8.62
N MET A 70 0.20 -6.86 9.18
CA MET A 70 0.83 -5.74 9.88
C MET A 70 1.85 -6.16 10.96
N PRO A 71 1.49 -7.00 11.95
CA PRO A 71 2.42 -7.36 13.03
C PRO A 71 3.57 -8.23 12.53
N VAL A 72 3.33 -9.09 11.54
CA VAL A 72 4.35 -9.97 10.97
C VAL A 72 5.37 -9.14 10.20
N ILE A 73 4.90 -8.25 9.33
CA ILE A 73 5.77 -7.41 8.50
C ILE A 73 6.50 -6.38 9.36
N GLY A 74 5.86 -5.85 10.42
CA GLY A 74 6.54 -4.99 11.39
C GLY A 74 7.76 -5.68 12.01
N ARG A 75 7.63 -6.92 12.48
CA ARG A 75 8.74 -7.71 13.01
C ARG A 75 9.83 -8.00 11.97
N LEU A 76 9.44 -8.32 10.74
CA LEU A 76 10.40 -8.50 9.65
C LEU A 76 11.18 -7.22 9.37
N ALA A 77 10.52 -6.07 9.45
CA ALA A 77 11.16 -4.77 9.24
C ALA A 77 12.16 -4.43 10.37
N ASP A 78 11.89 -4.84 11.61
CA ASP A 78 12.84 -4.70 12.71
C ASP A 78 14.11 -5.54 12.49
N VAL A 79 14.00 -6.71 11.88
CA VAL A 79 15.12 -7.63 11.63
C VAL A 79 15.88 -7.27 10.35
N TYR A 80 15.17 -7.04 9.24
CA TYR A 80 15.77 -6.89 7.90
C TYR A 80 15.94 -5.44 7.45
N GLY A 81 15.44 -4.47 8.25
CA GLY A 81 15.46 -3.04 7.96
C GLY A 81 14.21 -2.54 7.23
N TYR A 82 13.74 -1.38 7.66
CA TYR A 82 12.46 -0.80 7.23
C TYR A 82 12.38 -0.56 5.72
N THR A 83 13.41 0.04 5.12
CA THR A 83 13.39 0.38 3.68
C THR A 83 13.33 -0.87 2.80
N ARG A 84 14.12 -1.90 3.14
CA ARG A 84 14.13 -3.16 2.36
C ARG A 84 12.79 -3.89 2.44
N VAL A 85 12.23 -4.00 3.65
CA VAL A 85 10.93 -4.69 3.83
C VAL A 85 9.83 -3.89 3.15
N TYR A 86 9.87 -2.56 3.17
CA TYR A 86 8.92 -1.73 2.43
C TYR A 86 9.00 -1.97 0.92
N GLN A 87 10.21 -2.04 0.35
CA GLN A 87 10.41 -2.34 -1.07
C GLN A 87 9.87 -3.72 -1.45
N VAL A 88 10.16 -4.75 -0.66
CA VAL A 88 9.62 -6.10 -0.89
C VAL A 88 8.10 -6.09 -0.81
N SER A 89 7.52 -5.39 0.14
CA SER A 89 6.08 -5.26 0.30
C SER A 89 5.41 -4.58 -0.89
N LEU A 90 6.04 -3.54 -1.47
CA LEU A 90 5.56 -2.92 -2.71
C LEU A 90 5.60 -3.89 -3.90
N VAL A 91 6.64 -4.73 -4.00
CA VAL A 91 6.70 -5.76 -5.05
C VAL A 91 5.57 -6.78 -4.87
N VAL A 92 5.34 -7.25 -3.65
CA VAL A 92 4.22 -8.17 -3.33
C VAL A 92 2.87 -7.50 -3.65
N PHE A 93 2.71 -6.22 -3.33
CA PHE A 93 1.52 -5.44 -3.66
C PHE A 93 1.30 -5.35 -5.18
N VAL A 94 2.35 -5.06 -5.96
CA VAL A 94 2.29 -4.99 -7.43
C VAL A 94 1.93 -6.35 -8.02
N ILE A 95 2.52 -7.44 -7.55
CA ILE A 95 2.14 -8.79 -7.98
C ILE A 95 0.67 -9.06 -7.69
N GLY A 96 0.23 -8.79 -6.46
CA GLY A 96 -1.16 -8.99 -6.04
C GLY A 96 -2.13 -8.16 -6.88
N THR A 97 -1.88 -6.86 -7.06
CA THR A 97 -2.75 -5.99 -7.85
C THR A 97 -2.82 -6.40 -9.32
N SER A 98 -1.70 -6.86 -9.90
CA SER A 98 -1.68 -7.38 -11.26
C SER A 98 -2.49 -8.68 -11.39
N LEU A 99 -2.39 -9.57 -10.41
CA LEU A 99 -3.21 -10.79 -10.37
C LEU A 99 -4.71 -10.48 -10.23
N VAL A 100 -5.08 -9.45 -9.47
CA VAL A 100 -6.47 -8.97 -9.38
C VAL A 100 -6.92 -8.44 -10.73
N ALA A 101 -6.11 -7.63 -11.41
CA ALA A 101 -6.46 -7.03 -12.71
C ALA A 101 -6.74 -8.07 -13.81
N VAL A 102 -6.07 -9.23 -13.76
CA VAL A 102 -6.26 -10.33 -14.74
C VAL A 102 -7.23 -11.41 -14.27
N SER A 103 -7.88 -11.23 -13.12
CA SER A 103 -8.79 -12.24 -12.56
C SER A 103 -10.00 -12.50 -13.46
N GLN A 104 -10.41 -13.78 -13.52
CA GLN A 104 -11.53 -14.27 -14.31
C GLN A 104 -12.58 -15.01 -13.48
N SER A 105 -12.31 -15.23 -12.19
CA SER A 105 -13.23 -15.86 -11.24
C SER A 105 -13.16 -15.18 -9.88
N LEU A 106 -14.23 -15.35 -9.08
CA LEU A 106 -14.29 -14.83 -7.72
C LEU A 106 -13.18 -15.40 -6.84
N GLU A 107 -12.96 -16.70 -6.91
CA GLU A 107 -11.97 -17.41 -6.08
C GLU A 107 -10.56 -16.92 -6.40
N TRP A 108 -10.24 -16.75 -7.68
CA TRP A 108 -8.96 -16.19 -8.11
C TRP A 108 -8.80 -14.76 -7.57
N MET A 109 -9.83 -13.94 -7.72
CA MET A 109 -9.79 -12.56 -7.26
C MET A 109 -9.59 -12.46 -5.75
N VAL A 110 -10.31 -13.27 -4.96
CA VAL A 110 -10.16 -13.31 -3.50
C VAL A 110 -8.73 -13.71 -3.11
N ALA A 111 -8.17 -14.74 -3.74
CA ALA A 111 -6.79 -15.17 -3.48
C ALA A 111 -5.77 -14.07 -3.84
N ALA A 112 -5.94 -13.42 -4.99
CA ALA A 112 -5.10 -12.32 -5.43
C ALA A 112 -5.19 -11.11 -4.47
N ARG A 113 -6.37 -10.82 -3.92
CA ARG A 113 -6.59 -9.77 -2.92
C ARG A 113 -5.87 -10.06 -1.60
N VAL A 114 -5.77 -11.32 -1.18
CA VAL A 114 -4.96 -11.69 -0.01
C VAL A 114 -3.48 -11.40 -0.26
N ILE A 115 -2.94 -11.77 -1.42
CA ILE A 115 -1.54 -11.48 -1.77
C ILE A 115 -1.30 -9.96 -1.80
N GLN A 116 -2.19 -9.21 -2.44
CA GLN A 116 -2.14 -7.75 -2.49
C GLN A 116 -2.18 -7.13 -1.08
N ALA A 117 -3.05 -7.63 -0.22
CA ALA A 117 -3.22 -7.18 1.16
C ALA A 117 -1.95 -7.36 2.01
N VAL A 118 -1.25 -8.48 1.84
CA VAL A 118 0.04 -8.70 2.52
C VAL A 118 1.04 -7.61 2.14
N GLY A 119 1.13 -7.26 0.87
CA GLY A 119 1.99 -6.15 0.44
C GLY A 119 1.53 -4.79 0.98
N GLY A 120 0.23 -4.48 0.88
CA GLY A 120 -0.36 -3.22 1.33
C GLY A 120 -0.27 -2.99 2.83
N GLY A 121 -0.43 -4.04 3.65
CA GLY A 121 -0.41 -3.98 5.11
C GLY A 121 0.90 -3.49 5.73
N ALA A 122 1.97 -3.50 4.95
CA ALA A 122 3.27 -2.96 5.35
C ALA A 122 3.36 -1.42 5.31
N THR A 123 2.60 -0.78 4.45
CA THR A 123 2.84 0.60 4.01
C THR A 123 2.75 1.61 5.15
N VAL A 124 1.69 1.53 5.96
CA VAL A 124 1.47 2.47 7.06
C VAL A 124 2.45 2.22 8.23
N PRO A 125 2.55 1.00 8.80
CA PRO A 125 3.41 0.79 9.97
C PRO A 125 4.89 1.00 9.65
N ILE A 126 5.38 0.52 8.50
CA ILE A 126 6.78 0.72 8.12
C ILE A 126 7.04 2.17 7.73
N GLY A 127 6.08 2.81 7.05
CA GLY A 127 6.18 4.22 6.72
C GLY A 127 6.35 5.10 7.96
N LEU A 128 5.56 4.86 9.00
CA LEU A 128 5.68 5.54 10.29
C LEU A 128 7.02 5.25 10.97
N ALA A 129 7.53 4.00 10.90
CA ALA A 129 8.83 3.64 11.45
C ALA A 129 9.98 4.35 10.70
N ILE A 130 9.92 4.44 9.37
CA ILE A 130 10.88 5.21 8.55
C ILE A 130 10.85 6.69 8.96
N ALA A 131 9.67 7.29 9.02
CA ALA A 131 9.53 8.69 9.42
C ALA A 131 10.04 8.93 10.86
N GLY A 132 9.69 8.04 11.78
CA GLY A 132 10.12 8.12 13.18
C GLY A 132 11.63 7.96 13.38
N SER A 133 12.30 7.17 12.51
CA SER A 133 13.76 7.00 12.58
C SER A 133 14.54 8.17 11.96
N ALA A 134 13.92 8.86 10.97
CA ALA A 134 14.54 9.93 10.22
C ALA A 134 14.29 11.33 10.83
N LEU A 135 13.26 11.47 11.66
CA LEU A 135 12.81 12.75 12.21
C LEU A 135 13.11 12.90 13.70
N PRO A 136 13.43 14.14 14.17
CA PRO A 136 13.52 14.43 15.58
C PRO A 136 12.19 14.14 16.32
N ARG A 137 12.27 13.71 17.58
CA ARG A 137 11.06 13.38 18.39
C ARG A 137 10.02 14.47 18.42
N LYS A 138 10.44 15.74 18.36
CA LYS A 138 9.53 16.90 18.30
C LYS A 138 8.63 16.93 17.05
N GLN A 139 9.02 16.24 15.97
CA GLN A 139 8.30 16.19 14.69
C GLN A 139 7.50 14.90 14.49
N TRP A 140 7.50 13.98 15.45
CA TRP A 140 6.77 12.72 15.32
C TRP A 140 5.26 12.93 15.20
N GLY A 141 4.69 13.89 15.94
CA GLY A 141 3.27 14.24 15.80
C GLY A 141 2.93 14.72 14.40
N LEU A 142 3.81 15.53 13.78
CA LEU A 142 3.64 15.97 12.39
C LEU A 142 3.73 14.79 11.41
N ALA A 143 4.70 13.90 11.59
CA ALA A 143 4.85 12.71 10.73
C ALA A 143 3.61 11.80 10.82
N LEU A 144 3.13 11.53 12.02
CA LEU A 144 1.92 10.74 12.25
C LEU A 144 0.70 11.42 11.61
N GLY A 145 0.55 12.73 11.78
CA GLY A 145 -0.53 13.52 11.21
C GLY A 145 -0.52 13.51 9.67
N ILE A 146 0.65 13.62 9.03
CA ILE A 146 0.78 13.57 7.57
C ILE A 146 0.43 12.18 7.04
N VAL A 147 0.97 11.11 7.63
CA VAL A 147 0.71 9.74 7.17
C VAL A 147 -0.74 9.34 7.38
N ALA A 148 -1.30 9.63 8.56
CA ALA A 148 -2.70 9.36 8.85
C ALA A 148 -3.63 10.20 7.98
N GLY A 149 -3.36 11.50 7.83
CA GLY A 149 -4.14 12.38 6.96
C GLY A 149 -4.10 11.97 5.49
N ALA A 150 -2.94 11.50 5.00
CA ALA A 150 -2.82 10.98 3.64
C ALA A 150 -3.63 9.68 3.46
N ALA A 151 -3.60 8.77 4.44
CA ALA A 151 -4.40 7.54 4.42
C ALA A 151 -5.90 7.87 4.41
N GLU A 152 -6.36 8.76 5.28
CA GLU A 152 -7.77 9.18 5.32
C GLU A 152 -8.20 9.87 4.02
N ALA A 153 -7.35 10.74 3.45
CA ALA A 153 -7.62 11.36 2.16
C ALA A 153 -7.76 10.31 1.03
N GLY A 154 -6.88 9.30 1.02
CA GLY A 154 -6.97 8.17 0.08
C GLY A 154 -8.28 7.41 0.26
N SER A 155 -8.67 7.10 1.49
CA SER A 155 -9.93 6.42 1.81
C SER A 155 -11.16 7.20 1.36
N MET A 156 -11.16 8.52 1.55
CA MET A 156 -12.28 9.38 1.13
C MET A 156 -12.37 9.52 -0.39
N LEU A 157 -11.23 9.58 -1.07
CA LEU A 157 -11.18 9.77 -2.53
C LEU A 157 -11.38 8.46 -3.30
N GLY A 158 -11.17 7.30 -2.67
CA GLY A 158 -11.29 5.98 -3.30
C GLY A 158 -12.59 5.77 -4.08
N PRO A 159 -13.78 6.00 -3.49
CA PRO A 159 -15.04 5.84 -4.20
C PRO A 159 -15.20 6.75 -5.41
N ALA A 160 -14.80 8.02 -5.32
CA ALA A 160 -14.87 8.96 -6.43
C ALA A 160 -13.89 8.59 -7.56
N TYR A 161 -12.67 8.22 -7.18
CA TYR A 161 -11.64 7.72 -8.09
C TYR A 161 -12.10 6.46 -8.82
N GLY A 162 -12.67 5.49 -8.09
CA GLY A 162 -13.20 4.25 -8.67
C GLY A 162 -14.35 4.48 -9.61
N GLY A 163 -15.30 5.33 -9.24
CA GLY A 163 -16.43 5.72 -10.11
C GLY A 163 -15.95 6.32 -11.43
N ALA A 164 -15.03 7.28 -11.36
CA ALA A 164 -14.49 7.93 -12.57
C ALA A 164 -13.77 6.93 -13.49
N ILE A 165 -12.99 6.00 -12.95
CA ILE A 165 -12.29 4.98 -13.77
C ILE A 165 -13.29 4.02 -14.43
N ILE A 166 -14.34 3.61 -13.71
CA ILE A 166 -15.33 2.68 -14.24
C ILE A 166 -16.13 3.32 -15.36
N GLU A 167 -16.46 4.60 -15.27
CA GLU A 167 -17.13 5.35 -16.31
C GLU A 167 -16.28 5.53 -17.57
N LEU A 168 -14.97 5.79 -17.40
CA LEU A 168 -14.06 6.08 -18.52
C LEU A 168 -13.49 4.81 -19.18
N ALA A 169 -13.44 3.70 -18.44
CA ALA A 169 -12.81 2.47 -18.91
C ALA A 169 -13.52 1.23 -18.33
N ASN A 170 -12.83 0.49 -17.47
CA ASN A 170 -13.39 -0.64 -16.73
C ASN A 170 -12.68 -0.80 -15.37
N TRP A 171 -13.25 -1.62 -14.50
CA TRP A 171 -12.72 -1.83 -13.15
C TRP A 171 -11.27 -2.37 -13.10
N ARG A 172 -10.79 -3.08 -14.14
CA ARG A 172 -9.42 -3.60 -14.19
C ARG A 172 -8.38 -2.49 -14.18
N TRP A 173 -8.70 -1.34 -14.75
CA TRP A 173 -7.81 -0.17 -14.77
C TRP A 173 -7.54 0.39 -13.38
N ILE A 174 -8.44 0.21 -12.42
CA ILE A 174 -8.20 0.58 -11.02
C ILE A 174 -6.92 -0.10 -10.52
N PHE A 175 -6.77 -1.39 -10.81
CA PHE A 175 -5.63 -2.19 -10.36
C PHE A 175 -4.40 -1.98 -11.23
N TRP A 176 -4.55 -1.81 -12.54
CA TRP A 176 -3.42 -1.49 -13.41
C TRP A 176 -2.77 -0.15 -13.08
N LEU A 177 -3.52 0.85 -12.65
CA LEU A 177 -2.98 2.16 -12.24
C LEU A 177 -2.18 2.09 -10.93
N ASN A 178 -2.41 1.10 -10.08
CA ASN A 178 -1.59 0.87 -8.90
C ASN A 178 -0.14 0.47 -9.27
N VAL A 179 0.09 -0.16 -10.42
CA VAL A 179 1.41 -0.60 -10.85
C VAL A 179 2.37 0.58 -11.05
N PRO A 180 2.09 1.59 -11.90
CA PRO A 180 2.97 2.74 -12.04
C PRO A 180 3.09 3.56 -10.75
N GLN A 181 2.02 3.69 -9.96
CA GLN A 181 2.08 4.39 -8.67
C GLN A 181 3.07 3.71 -7.71
N SER A 182 2.98 2.38 -7.59
CA SER A 182 3.90 1.59 -6.76
C SER A 182 5.33 1.61 -7.30
N ALA A 183 5.51 1.62 -8.63
CA ALA A 183 6.84 1.73 -9.25
C ALA A 183 7.51 3.07 -8.90
N VAL A 184 6.76 4.18 -8.94
CA VAL A 184 7.26 5.50 -8.52
C VAL A 184 7.68 5.49 -7.06
N LEU A 185 6.85 4.91 -6.17
CA LEU A 185 7.18 4.77 -4.75
C LEU A 185 8.41 3.89 -4.53
N PHE A 186 8.51 2.78 -5.25
CA PHE A 186 9.64 1.87 -5.19
C PHE A 186 10.95 2.56 -5.57
N LEU A 187 10.94 3.32 -6.67
CA LEU A 187 12.10 4.10 -7.11
C LEU A 187 12.46 5.20 -6.11
N ALA A 188 11.46 5.89 -5.55
CA ALA A 188 11.69 6.90 -4.53
C ALA A 188 12.36 6.32 -3.27
N LEU A 189 12.06 5.07 -2.91
CA LEU A 189 12.66 4.39 -1.76
C LEU A 189 14.16 4.08 -1.96
N PHE A 190 14.66 3.95 -3.21
CA PHE A 190 16.10 3.78 -3.45
C PHE A 190 16.94 5.00 -3.04
N TRP A 191 16.32 6.17 -3.00
CA TRP A 191 16.95 7.41 -2.57
C TRP A 191 16.89 7.60 -1.05
N LEU A 192 16.12 6.75 -0.34
CA LEU A 192 16.08 6.75 1.11
C LEU A 192 17.33 6.04 1.66
N PRO A 193 18.03 6.63 2.63
CA PRO A 193 19.16 5.97 3.26
C PRO A 193 18.71 4.68 3.94
N ASN A 194 19.44 3.60 3.71
CA ASN A 194 19.25 2.38 4.49
C ASN A 194 19.53 2.71 5.96
N GLN A 195 18.49 2.74 6.76
CA GLN A 195 18.60 2.96 8.19
C GLN A 195 19.22 1.69 8.81
N PRO A 196 20.37 1.80 9.51
CA PRO A 196 20.91 0.66 10.20
C PRO A 196 19.97 0.25 11.33
N ASN A 197 19.82 -1.06 11.52
CA ASN A 197 19.12 -1.63 12.66
C ASN A 197 19.63 -0.96 13.96
N ARG A 198 18.74 -0.31 14.70
CA ARG A 198 19.00 -0.03 16.10
C ARG A 198 18.88 -1.36 16.84
N GLN A 199 20.03 -2.00 17.06
CA GLN A 199 20.16 -3.03 18.08
C GLN A 199 19.95 -2.40 19.46
#